data_efc3888a686b3179dda8d28eee3d130a
#
_entry.id   efc3888a686b3179dda8d28eee3d130a
#
_cell.length_a   1.000
_cell.length_b   1.000
_cell.length_c   1.000
_cell.angle_alpha   90.00
_cell.angle_beta   90.00
_cell.angle_gamma   90.00
#
_symmetry.space_group_name_H-M   'P 1'
#
loop_
_entity.id
_entity.type
_entity.pdbx_description
1 polymer ?
#
loop_
_entity_poly.entity_id
_entity_poly.type
_entity_poly.pdbx_seq_one_letter_code
_entity_poly.pdbx_strand_id
1 'polypeptide(L)'
;MKEFLSYVRPYKKEAFLAIFCILSETVFELVIPLVMASIVDVGVANADTHYILMKGAQMLLFALIALGLGIGSSIYSAKCSQGVGAELRKAEFARLQQFSFANTDHFSSASLVTRLTSDVTTIPVSYTHLTLPT
;
A
#
# COMPACT_ATOMS: atom_id res chain seq x y z
N MET A 1 13.35 -10.76 -13.92
CA MET A 1 13.42 -9.81 -12.78
C MET A 1 13.93 -8.43 -13.17
N LYS A 2 15.00 -8.27 -13.97
CA LYS A 2 15.52 -6.95 -14.36
C LYS A 2 14.53 -6.12 -15.22
N GLU A 3 13.77 -6.77 -16.10
CA GLU A 3 12.75 -6.09 -16.91
C GLU A 3 11.59 -5.56 -16.07
N PHE A 4 11.15 -6.32 -15.05
CA PHE A 4 10.08 -5.91 -14.14
C PHE A 4 10.45 -4.64 -13.33
N LEU A 5 11.69 -4.56 -12.86
CA LEU A 5 12.23 -3.38 -12.20
C LEU A 5 12.26 -2.13 -13.09
N SER A 6 12.30 -2.30 -14.41
CA SER A 6 12.24 -1.18 -15.37
C SER A 6 10.86 -0.52 -15.38
N TYR A 7 9.77 -1.28 -15.21
CA TYR A 7 8.39 -0.76 -15.17
C TYR A 7 8.06 -0.05 -13.86
N VAL A 8 8.74 -0.39 -12.77
CA VAL A 8 8.61 0.28 -11.46
C VAL A 8 9.40 1.60 -11.42
N ARG A 9 10.38 1.75 -12.33
CA ARG A 9 11.31 2.89 -12.31
C ARG A 9 10.64 4.28 -12.36
N PRO A 10 9.59 4.55 -13.16
CA PRO A 10 8.90 5.83 -13.16
C PRO A 10 8.15 6.12 -11.85
N TYR A 11 7.71 5.10 -11.12
CA TYR A 11 6.90 5.21 -9.89
C TYR A 11 7.70 5.04 -8.60
N LYS A 12 9.03 5.17 -8.66
CA LYS A 12 9.90 5.01 -7.48
C LYS A 12 9.60 6.01 -6.36
N LYS A 13 9.21 7.23 -6.72
CA LYS A 13 8.88 8.29 -5.76
C LYS A 13 7.61 7.94 -4.98
N GLU A 14 6.58 7.48 -5.68
CA GLU A 14 5.32 7.05 -5.10
C GLU A 14 5.51 5.82 -4.22
N ALA A 15 6.30 4.85 -4.67
CA ALA A 15 6.64 3.67 -3.89
C ALA A 15 7.42 4.03 -2.62
N PHE A 16 8.41 4.92 -2.72
CA PHE A 16 9.18 5.39 -1.56
C PHE A 16 8.32 6.15 -0.56
N LEU A 17 7.44 7.04 -1.06
CA LEU A 17 6.49 7.78 -0.23
C LEU A 17 5.51 6.85 0.48
N ALA A 18 4.98 5.84 -0.21
CA ALA A 18 4.10 4.84 0.39
C ALA A 18 4.80 4.11 1.54
N ILE A 19 6.02 3.60 1.32
CA ILE A 19 6.81 2.92 2.35
C ILE A 19 7.10 3.85 3.53
N PHE A 20 7.49 5.09 3.27
CA PHE A 20 7.76 6.06 4.32
C PHE A 20 6.52 6.36 5.17
N CYS A 21 5.35 6.53 4.53
CA CYS A 21 4.09 6.74 5.23
C CYS A 21 3.72 5.54 6.11
N ILE A 22 3.84 4.29 5.59
CA ILE A 22 3.55 3.07 6.35
C ILE A 22 4.47 2.94 7.57
N LEU A 23 5.78 3.14 7.39
CA LEU A 23 6.73 3.06 8.50
C LEU A 23 6.44 4.12 9.57
N SER A 24 6.11 5.34 9.16
CA SER A 24 5.76 6.42 10.08
C SER A 24 4.44 6.11 10.82
N GLU A 25 3.42 5.64 10.13
CA GLU A 25 2.15 5.20 10.70
C GLU A 25 2.35 4.13 11.77
N THR A 26 3.12 3.07 11.46
CA THR A 26 3.42 1.98 12.39
C THR A 26 4.11 2.49 13.66
N VAL A 27 5.01 3.48 13.55
CA VAL A 27 5.65 4.07 14.74
C VAL A 27 4.61 4.74 15.65
N PHE A 28 3.67 5.50 15.10
CA PHE A 28 2.62 6.13 15.90
C PHE A 28 1.69 5.08 16.53
N GLU A 29 1.32 4.03 15.80
CA GLU A 29 0.52 2.92 16.33
C GLU A 29 1.19 2.20 17.50
N LEU A 30 2.51 2.03 17.47
CA LEU A 30 3.28 1.44 18.58
C LEU A 30 3.39 2.37 19.79
N VAL A 31 3.36 3.68 19.57
CA VAL A 31 3.45 4.67 20.66
C VAL A 31 2.12 4.80 21.42
N ILE A 32 0.97 4.62 20.76
CA ILE A 32 -0.35 4.75 21.39
C ILE A 32 -0.51 3.84 22.62
N PRO A 33 -0.20 2.53 22.57
CA PRO A 33 -0.26 1.65 23.75
C PRO A 33 0.68 2.07 24.88
N LEU A 34 1.85 2.65 24.56
CA LEU A 34 2.79 3.13 25.58
C LEU A 34 2.23 4.35 26.33
N VAL A 35 1.57 5.25 25.60
CA VAL A 35 0.89 6.39 26.23
C VAL A 35 -0.28 5.90 27.08
N MET A 36 -1.04 4.90 26.62
CA MET A 36 -2.12 4.29 27.38
C MET A 36 -1.61 3.66 28.69
N ALA A 37 -0.50 2.92 28.63
CA ALA A 37 0.15 2.38 29.84
C ALA A 37 0.49 3.50 30.83
N SER A 38 1.05 4.61 30.37
CA SER A 38 1.38 5.75 31.24
C SER A 38 0.13 6.40 31.88
N ILE A 39 -1.01 6.40 31.20
CA ILE A 39 -2.27 6.87 31.77
C ILE A 39 -2.68 5.97 32.95
N VAL A 40 -2.58 4.67 32.78
CA VAL A 40 -2.96 3.70 33.83
C VAL A 40 -1.97 3.75 35.01
N ASP A 41 -0.67 3.68 34.71
CA ASP A 41 0.37 3.53 35.74
C ASP A 41 0.57 4.81 36.56
N VAL A 42 0.39 5.96 35.96
CA VAL A 42 0.63 7.25 36.64
C VAL A 42 -0.69 8.01 36.87
N GLY A 43 -1.49 8.16 35.85
CA GLY A 43 -2.71 8.97 35.93
C GLY A 43 -3.76 8.35 36.86
N VAL A 44 -4.08 7.09 36.65
CA VAL A 44 -5.09 6.38 37.46
C VAL A 44 -4.55 6.08 38.85
N ALA A 45 -3.30 5.62 38.96
CA ALA A 45 -2.69 5.28 40.26
C ALA A 45 -2.63 6.49 41.22
N ASN A 46 -2.41 7.72 40.69
CA ASN A 46 -2.38 8.94 41.47
C ASN A 46 -3.70 9.72 41.48
N ALA A 47 -4.76 9.20 40.87
CA ALA A 47 -6.04 9.88 40.67
C ALA A 47 -5.89 11.28 40.03
N ASP A 48 -4.86 11.49 39.19
CA ASP A 48 -4.56 12.76 38.53
C ASP A 48 -5.36 12.89 37.22
N THR A 49 -6.54 13.51 37.35
CA THR A 49 -7.45 13.73 36.21
C THR A 49 -6.82 14.66 35.16
N HIS A 50 -5.99 15.62 35.57
CA HIS A 50 -5.34 16.52 34.62
C HIS A 50 -4.33 15.78 33.73
N TYR A 51 -3.54 14.92 34.34
CA TYR A 51 -2.57 14.06 33.63
C TYR A 51 -3.30 13.14 32.63
N ILE A 52 -4.40 12.49 33.05
CA ILE A 52 -5.21 11.60 32.19
C ILE A 52 -5.74 12.37 30.98
N LEU A 53 -6.30 13.56 31.20
CA LEU A 53 -6.85 14.37 30.09
C LEU A 53 -5.76 14.80 29.11
N MET A 54 -4.61 15.24 29.60
CA MET A 54 -3.49 15.69 28.78
C MET A 54 -2.92 14.53 27.93
N LYS A 55 -2.75 13.36 28.54
CA LYS A 55 -2.27 12.16 27.82
C LYS A 55 -3.33 11.61 26.86
N GLY A 56 -4.61 11.68 27.20
CA GLY A 56 -5.71 11.35 26.31
C GLY A 56 -5.77 12.24 25.07
N ALA A 57 -5.58 13.55 25.25
CA ALA A 57 -5.48 14.49 24.14
C ALA A 57 -4.25 14.20 23.24
N GLN A 58 -3.11 13.82 23.85
CA GLN A 58 -1.91 13.41 23.11
C GLN A 58 -2.16 12.13 22.29
N MET A 59 -2.87 11.13 22.86
CA MET A 59 -3.26 9.92 22.12
C MET A 59 -4.15 10.25 20.92
N LEU A 60 -5.15 11.12 21.12
CA LEU A 60 -6.04 11.55 20.05
C LEU A 60 -5.24 12.23 18.91
N LEU A 61 -4.30 13.08 19.26
CA LEU A 61 -3.41 13.72 18.27
C LEU A 61 -2.61 12.69 17.48
N PHE A 62 -2.00 11.70 18.14
CA PHE A 62 -1.25 10.64 17.49
C PHE A 62 -2.14 9.78 16.59
N ALA A 63 -3.36 9.46 17.02
CA ALA A 63 -4.31 8.73 16.21
C ALA A 63 -4.71 9.50 14.93
N LEU A 64 -4.91 10.81 15.03
CA LEU A 64 -5.21 11.65 13.86
C LEU A 64 -4.03 11.72 12.89
N ILE A 65 -2.80 11.80 13.40
CA ILE A 65 -1.59 11.78 12.56
C ILE A 65 -1.46 10.41 11.88
N ALA A 66 -1.62 9.32 12.62
CA ALA A 66 -1.57 7.96 12.07
C ALA A 66 -2.62 7.76 10.97
N LEU A 67 -3.86 8.21 11.19
CA LEU A 67 -4.94 8.18 10.20
C LEU A 67 -4.55 8.95 8.92
N GLY A 68 -3.98 10.14 9.05
CA GLY A 68 -3.52 10.94 7.90
C GLY A 68 -2.42 10.24 7.10
N LEU A 69 -1.47 9.61 7.79
CA LEU A 69 -0.39 8.82 7.18
C LEU A 69 -0.94 7.57 6.49
N GLY A 70 -1.92 6.88 7.09
CA GLY A 70 -2.57 5.71 6.51
C GLY A 70 -3.33 6.04 5.22
N ILE A 71 -4.09 7.13 5.20
CA ILE A 71 -4.72 7.62 3.98
C ILE A 71 -3.67 7.95 2.91
N GLY A 72 -2.60 8.64 3.30
CA GLY A 72 -1.48 8.96 2.40
C GLY A 72 -0.84 7.70 1.81
N SER A 73 -0.53 6.71 2.63
CA SER A 73 0.06 5.44 2.21
C SER A 73 -0.83 4.70 1.20
N SER A 74 -2.14 4.65 1.46
CA SER A 74 -3.12 4.02 0.57
C SER A 74 -3.18 4.70 -0.80
N ILE A 75 -3.18 6.04 -0.84
CA ILE A 75 -3.20 6.80 -2.10
C ILE A 75 -1.93 6.57 -2.91
N TYR A 76 -0.75 6.65 -2.30
CA TYR A 76 0.53 6.46 -3.00
C TYR A 76 0.72 5.01 -3.44
N SER A 77 0.33 4.05 -2.62
CA SER A 77 0.34 2.62 -2.96
C SER A 77 -0.59 2.32 -4.14
N ALA A 78 -1.82 2.85 -4.14
CA ALA A 78 -2.76 2.70 -5.24
C ALA A 78 -2.22 3.30 -6.55
N LYS A 79 -1.65 4.50 -6.51
CA LYS A 79 -1.02 5.13 -7.70
C LYS A 79 0.12 4.32 -8.25
N CYS A 80 1.02 3.83 -7.39
CA CYS A 80 2.14 2.98 -7.78
C CYS A 80 1.64 1.68 -8.43
N SER A 81 0.71 0.99 -7.80
CA SER A 81 0.14 -0.28 -8.24
C SER A 81 -0.58 -0.15 -9.59
N GLN A 82 -1.46 0.84 -9.73
CA GLN A 82 -2.19 1.08 -10.98
C GLN A 82 -1.26 1.51 -12.11
N GLY A 83 -0.26 2.35 -11.82
CA GLY A 83 0.74 2.78 -12.79
C GLY A 83 1.57 1.61 -13.34
N VAL A 84 2.11 0.78 -12.47
CA VAL A 84 2.88 -0.43 -12.86
C VAL A 84 1.99 -1.41 -13.62
N GLY A 85 0.74 -1.61 -13.19
CA GLY A 85 -0.23 -2.47 -13.88
C GLY A 85 -0.57 -1.97 -15.29
N ALA A 86 -0.70 -0.66 -15.49
CA ALA A 86 -0.95 -0.08 -16.79
C ALA A 86 0.24 -0.27 -17.76
N GLU A 87 1.47 -0.05 -17.30
CA GLU A 87 2.68 -0.26 -18.11
C GLU A 87 2.89 -1.75 -18.45
N LEU A 88 2.58 -2.64 -17.53
CA LEU A 88 2.66 -4.09 -17.76
C LEU A 88 1.67 -4.54 -18.84
N ARG A 89 0.39 -4.11 -18.75
CA ARG A 89 -0.62 -4.38 -19.79
C ARG A 89 -0.19 -3.88 -21.16
N LYS A 90 0.39 -2.69 -21.22
CA LYS A 90 0.90 -2.09 -22.46
C LYS A 90 2.02 -2.93 -23.07
N ALA A 91 2.94 -3.42 -22.24
CA ALA A 91 4.03 -4.26 -22.69
C ALA A 91 3.56 -5.64 -23.16
N GLU A 92 2.60 -6.25 -22.46
CA GLU A 92 1.98 -7.53 -22.87
C GLU A 92 1.21 -7.38 -24.17
N PHE A 93 0.41 -6.33 -24.32
CA PHE A 93 -0.31 -6.06 -25.54
C PHE A 93 0.62 -5.82 -26.73
N ALA A 94 1.71 -5.08 -26.54
CA ALA A 94 2.71 -4.86 -27.57
C ALA A 94 3.39 -6.17 -27.99
N ARG A 95 3.66 -7.08 -27.06
CA ARG A 95 4.20 -8.42 -27.38
C ARG A 95 3.20 -9.28 -28.15
N LEU A 96 1.91 -9.25 -27.77
CA LEU A 96 0.86 -9.97 -28.48
C LEU A 96 0.71 -9.53 -29.92
N GLN A 97 0.82 -8.24 -30.20
CA GLN A 97 0.78 -7.71 -31.57
C GLN A 97 1.95 -8.18 -32.45
N GLN A 98 3.06 -8.60 -31.84
CA GLN A 98 4.22 -9.14 -32.55
C GLN A 98 4.06 -10.63 -32.88
N PHE A 99 3.09 -11.34 -32.30
CA PHE A 99 2.82 -12.72 -32.66
C PHE A 99 2.18 -12.80 -34.05
N SER A 100 2.80 -13.60 -34.93
CA SER A 100 2.24 -13.91 -36.24
C SER A 100 0.91 -14.69 -36.09
N PHE A 101 -0.04 -14.51 -37.01
CA PHE A 101 -1.31 -15.25 -37.05
C PHE A 101 -1.13 -16.78 -36.94
N ALA A 102 -0.04 -17.32 -37.47
CA ALA A 102 0.30 -18.75 -37.37
C ALA A 102 0.58 -19.21 -35.92
N ASN A 103 1.03 -18.32 -35.04
CA ASN A 103 1.27 -18.63 -33.63
C ASN A 103 0.00 -18.43 -32.78
N THR A 104 -0.94 -17.60 -33.24
CA THR A 104 -2.20 -17.33 -32.53
C THR A 104 -3.18 -18.50 -32.63
N ASP A 105 -3.10 -19.31 -33.71
CA ASP A 105 -3.93 -20.51 -33.87
C ASP A 105 -3.58 -21.65 -32.90
N HIS A 106 -2.36 -21.66 -32.36
CA HIS A 106 -1.95 -22.61 -31.32
C HIS A 106 -2.45 -22.24 -29.90
N PHE A 107 -2.82 -20.98 -29.68
CA PHE A 107 -3.37 -20.53 -28.40
C PHE A 107 -4.77 -20.01 -28.62
N SER A 108 -5.77 -20.55 -27.92
CA SER A 108 -7.13 -20.04 -28.04
C SER A 108 -7.18 -18.56 -27.63
N SER A 109 -7.83 -17.73 -28.44
CA SER A 109 -7.98 -16.27 -28.18
C SER A 109 -8.56 -16.00 -26.79
N ALA A 110 -9.44 -16.86 -26.29
CA ALA A 110 -10.02 -16.78 -24.96
C ALA A 110 -8.95 -16.94 -23.85
N SER A 111 -7.98 -17.85 -24.01
CA SER A 111 -6.91 -18.07 -23.05
C SER A 111 -5.95 -16.86 -22.98
N LEU A 112 -5.66 -16.22 -24.12
CA LEU A 112 -4.82 -15.02 -24.19
C LEU A 112 -5.49 -13.82 -23.51
N VAL A 113 -6.79 -13.63 -23.74
CA VAL A 113 -7.58 -12.54 -23.11
C VAL A 113 -7.66 -12.76 -21.58
N THR A 114 -7.87 -13.99 -21.13
CA THR A 114 -7.95 -14.32 -19.70
C THR A 114 -6.61 -14.04 -19.01
N ARG A 115 -5.48 -14.39 -19.60
CA ARG A 115 -4.15 -14.08 -19.05
C ARG A 115 -3.87 -12.58 -18.99
N LEU A 116 -4.23 -11.83 -20.04
CA LEU A 116 -4.10 -10.37 -20.08
C LEU A 116 -4.93 -9.64 -19.00
N THR A 117 -6.10 -10.19 -18.65
CA THR A 117 -7.00 -9.55 -17.70
C THR A 117 -6.78 -10.03 -16.27
N SER A 118 -6.62 -11.34 -16.03
CA SER A 118 -6.51 -11.88 -14.67
C SER A 118 -5.10 -11.78 -14.10
N ASP A 119 -4.07 -12.10 -14.86
CA ASP A 119 -2.70 -12.12 -14.34
C ASP A 119 -2.20 -10.71 -14.00
N VAL A 120 -2.59 -9.71 -14.80
CA VAL A 120 -2.20 -8.30 -14.55
C VAL A 120 -3.02 -7.66 -13.43
N THR A 121 -4.27 -8.08 -13.19
CA THR A 121 -5.08 -7.57 -12.08
C THR A 121 -4.68 -8.18 -10.74
N THR A 122 -4.12 -9.38 -10.72
CA THR A 122 -3.69 -10.05 -9.48
C THR A 122 -2.50 -9.34 -8.83
N ILE A 123 -1.60 -8.77 -9.61
CA ILE A 123 -0.42 -8.05 -9.08
C ILE A 123 -0.82 -6.78 -8.29
N PRO A 124 -1.64 -5.84 -8.83
CA PRO A 124 -2.11 -4.68 -8.08
C PRO A 124 -2.89 -5.02 -6.81
N VAL A 125 -3.74 -6.05 -6.85
CA VAL A 125 -4.54 -6.50 -5.71
C VAL A 125 -3.67 -7.04 -4.58
N SER A 126 -2.61 -7.79 -4.88
CA SER A 126 -1.68 -8.28 -3.86
C SER A 126 -1.00 -7.15 -3.09
N TYR A 127 -0.61 -6.06 -3.76
CA TYR A 127 0.01 -4.92 -3.09
C TYR A 127 -0.99 -4.14 -2.23
N THR A 128 -2.24 -4.00 -2.64
CA THR A 128 -3.27 -3.32 -1.85
C THR A 128 -3.67 -4.12 -0.61
N HIS A 129 -3.69 -5.46 -0.66
CA HIS A 129 -3.97 -6.31 0.50
C HIS A 129 -2.82 -6.34 1.52
N LEU A 130 -1.57 -6.14 1.09
CA LEU A 130 -0.42 -6.03 2.01
C LEU A 130 -0.39 -4.70 2.78
N THR A 131 -1.10 -3.69 2.28
CA THR A 131 -1.08 -2.34 2.86
C THR A 131 -2.36 -1.97 3.61
N LEU A 132 -3.41 -2.80 3.56
CA LEU A 132 -4.63 -2.62 4.35
C LEU A 132 -4.55 -3.52 5.58
N PRO A 133 -4.47 -2.97 6.80
CA PRO A 133 -4.67 -3.76 8.00
C PRO A 133 -6.12 -4.30 7.98
N THR A 134 -6.26 -5.60 8.10
CA THR A 134 -7.53 -6.29 8.31
C THR A 134 -8.03 -6.06 9.72
#